data_ecc02bce30761cdadefaf1971c1ac5f2
#
_entry.id   ecc02bce30761cdadefaf1971c1ac5f2
#
_cell.length_a   1.000
_cell.length_b   1.000
_cell.length_c   1.000
_cell.angle_alpha   90.00
_cell.angle_beta   90.00
_cell.angle_gamma   90.00
#
_symmetry.space_group_name_H-M   'P 1'
#
loop_
_entity.id
_entity.type
_entity.pdbx_description
1 polymer ?
#
loop_
_entity_poly.entity_id
_entity_poly.type
_entity_poly.pdbx_seq_one_letter_code
_entity_poly.pdbx_strand_id
1 'polypeptide(L)'
;MDIILQGGCVVLPNNKIEELDIGICDSKINAIGDLSRSSSKKIINIKNLLVIPGAIDTQVHFREPGLTHKEDIFHGTMGAVLGGVTSIFEMPNTKPPTTNLKELTNLSLIHI
;
A
#
# COMPACT_ATOMS: atom_id res chain seq x y z
N MET A 1 18.98 -7.00 -6.18
CA MET A 1 17.65 -6.50 -5.72
C MET A 1 17.77 -5.03 -5.38
N ASP A 2 16.69 -4.29 -5.42
CA ASP A 2 16.74 -2.88 -5.00
C ASP A 2 16.78 -2.78 -3.48
N ILE A 3 15.94 -3.56 -2.80
CA ILE A 3 15.87 -3.61 -1.35
C ILE A 3 15.80 -5.06 -0.87
N ILE A 4 16.49 -5.36 0.23
CA ILE A 4 16.24 -6.54 1.04
C ILE A 4 15.74 -6.08 2.41
N LEU A 5 14.56 -6.56 2.81
CA LEU A 5 14.06 -6.49 4.18
C LEU A 5 14.56 -7.74 4.91
N GLN A 6 15.41 -7.59 5.91
CA GLN A 6 16.15 -8.69 6.50
C GLN A 6 15.67 -9.07 7.89
N GLY A 7 15.38 -10.37 8.10
CA GLY A 7 15.14 -10.99 9.41
C GLY A 7 13.79 -10.66 10.04
N GLY A 8 12.76 -10.44 9.24
CA GLY A 8 11.40 -10.19 9.75
C GLY A 8 10.60 -11.46 10.01
N CYS A 9 9.64 -11.41 10.92
CA CYS A 9 8.64 -12.46 11.11
C CYS A 9 7.54 -12.29 10.05
N VAL A 10 7.64 -13.03 8.95
CA VAL A 10 6.77 -12.89 7.77
C VAL A 10 5.55 -13.79 7.90
N VAL A 11 4.36 -13.21 7.77
CA VAL A 11 3.10 -13.96 7.69
C VAL A 11 2.90 -14.42 6.25
N LEU A 12 2.92 -15.74 6.04
CA LEU A 12 2.77 -16.37 4.74
C LEU A 12 1.29 -16.71 4.43
N PRO A 13 0.92 -16.90 3.14
CA PRO A 13 -0.47 -17.20 2.75
C PRO A 13 -1.05 -18.49 3.37
N ASN A 14 -0.20 -19.41 3.84
CA ASN A 14 -0.59 -20.64 4.52
C ASN A 14 -0.82 -20.47 6.04
N ASN A 15 -0.90 -19.21 6.51
CA ASN A 15 -1.02 -18.82 7.93
C ASN A 15 0.20 -19.20 8.79
N LYS A 16 1.33 -19.54 8.19
CA LYS A 16 2.58 -19.71 8.93
C LYS A 16 3.27 -18.37 9.14
N ILE A 17 3.98 -18.26 10.23
CA ILE A 17 4.86 -17.12 10.52
C ILE A 17 6.28 -17.66 10.58
N GLU A 18 7.15 -17.16 9.72
CA GLU A 18 8.53 -17.61 9.61
C GLU A 18 9.48 -16.42 9.59
N GLU A 19 10.66 -16.58 10.19
CA GLU A 19 11.72 -15.56 10.12
C GLU A 19 12.39 -15.67 8.74
N LEU A 20 12.13 -14.68 7.88
CA LEU A 20 12.57 -14.70 6.48
C LEU A 20 13.00 -13.29 6.04
N ASP A 21 13.75 -13.26 4.96
CA ASP A 21 14.07 -12.04 4.24
C ASP A 21 13.09 -11.85 3.07
N ILE A 22 12.84 -10.59 2.70
CA ILE A 22 12.03 -10.23 1.53
C ILE A 22 12.87 -9.39 0.59
N GLY A 23 13.03 -9.87 -0.64
CA GLY A 23 13.74 -9.18 -1.71
C GLY A 23 12.78 -8.45 -2.64
N ILE A 24 13.03 -7.17 -2.88
CA ILE A 24 12.21 -6.29 -3.71
C ILE A 24 13.03 -5.85 -4.92
N CYS A 25 12.44 -5.97 -6.11
CA CYS A 25 12.92 -5.44 -7.38
C CYS A 25 11.76 -4.77 -8.12
N ASP A 26 12.02 -3.58 -8.69
CA ASP A 26 11.04 -2.86 -9.51
C ASP A 26 9.66 -2.76 -8.83
N SER A 27 9.66 -2.38 -7.54
CA SER A 27 8.45 -2.24 -6.69
C SER A 27 7.63 -3.53 -6.51
N LYS A 28 8.23 -4.70 -6.75
CA LYS A 28 7.59 -6.00 -6.58
C LYS A 28 8.39 -6.90 -5.64
N ILE A 29 7.68 -7.73 -4.87
CA ILE A 29 8.32 -8.80 -4.12
C ILE A 29 8.83 -9.83 -5.13
N ASN A 30 10.15 -10.00 -5.17
CA ASN A 30 10.84 -10.89 -6.11
C ASN A 30 11.28 -12.20 -5.47
N ALA A 31 11.55 -12.19 -4.17
CA ALA A 31 11.97 -13.37 -3.42
C ALA A 31 11.56 -13.28 -1.96
N ILE A 32 11.26 -14.42 -1.36
CA ILE A 32 11.04 -14.58 0.09
C ILE A 32 11.83 -15.81 0.52
N GLY A 33 12.67 -15.71 1.54
CA GLY A 33 13.51 -16.80 2.03
C GLY A 33 14.81 -16.31 2.65
N ASP A 34 15.81 -17.16 2.74
CA ASP A 34 17.17 -16.77 3.14
C ASP A 34 17.87 -16.04 1.98
N LEU A 35 18.03 -14.73 2.11
CA LEU A 35 18.71 -13.88 1.13
C LEU A 35 20.08 -13.38 1.62
N SER A 36 20.66 -14.02 2.62
CA SER A 36 21.95 -13.64 3.22
C SER A 36 23.11 -13.59 2.23
N ARG A 37 23.02 -14.34 1.11
CA ARG A 37 24.01 -14.37 0.03
C ARG A 37 23.64 -13.52 -1.18
N SER A 38 22.52 -12.80 -1.11
CA SER A 38 22.02 -11.98 -2.22
C SER A 38 22.55 -10.56 -2.14
N SER A 39 22.82 -9.95 -3.30
CA SER A 39 23.20 -8.56 -3.38
C SER A 39 21.97 -7.65 -3.52
N SER A 40 22.02 -6.48 -2.90
CA SER A 40 21.00 -5.44 -3.04
C SER A 40 21.60 -4.05 -2.94
N LYS A 41 20.89 -3.03 -3.46
CA LYS A 41 21.27 -1.63 -3.31
C LYS A 41 21.09 -1.14 -1.87
N LYS A 42 20.11 -1.71 -1.14
CA LYS A 42 19.79 -1.33 0.23
C LYS A 42 19.32 -2.56 1.03
N ILE A 43 19.83 -2.68 2.26
CA ILE A 43 19.36 -3.67 3.24
C ILE A 43 18.70 -2.90 4.40
N ILE A 44 17.50 -3.31 4.76
CA ILE A 44 16.77 -2.77 5.91
C ILE A 44 16.58 -3.91 6.91
N ASN A 45 17.17 -3.75 8.08
CA ASN A 45 16.99 -4.71 9.17
C ASN A 45 15.60 -4.52 9.77
N ILE A 46 14.79 -5.58 9.71
CA ILE A 46 13.43 -5.64 10.26
C ILE A 46 13.30 -6.76 11.30
N LYS A 47 14.40 -7.13 11.93
CA LYS A 47 14.42 -8.14 12.99
C LYS A 47 13.44 -7.76 14.11
N ASN A 48 12.69 -8.74 14.61
CA ASN A 48 11.63 -8.60 15.61
C ASN A 48 10.39 -7.81 15.14
N LEU A 49 10.29 -7.46 13.87
CA LEU A 49 9.06 -6.87 13.31
C LEU A 49 8.22 -7.96 12.66
N LEU A 50 6.91 -7.85 12.83
CA LEU A 50 5.94 -8.67 12.11
C LEU A 50 5.68 -8.04 10.73
N VAL A 51 5.86 -8.83 9.68
CA VAL A 51 5.56 -8.41 8.31
C VAL A 51 4.26 -9.04 7.86
N ILE A 52 3.29 -8.21 7.57
CA ILE A 52 1.96 -8.61 7.06
C ILE A 52 1.71 -7.95 5.71
N PRO A 53 0.79 -8.47 4.89
CA PRO A 53 0.29 -7.75 3.73
C PRO A 53 -0.28 -6.39 4.13
N GLY A 54 -0.15 -5.40 3.24
CA GLY A 54 -0.77 -4.10 3.45
C GLY A 54 -2.29 -4.24 3.62
N ALA A 55 -2.86 -3.46 4.53
CA ALA A 55 -4.29 -3.48 4.77
C ALA A 55 -5.06 -2.93 3.56
N ILE A 56 -6.26 -3.45 3.35
CA ILE A 56 -7.20 -2.98 2.33
C ILE A 56 -8.39 -2.37 3.06
N ASP A 57 -8.62 -1.07 2.86
CA ASP A 57 -9.82 -0.41 3.36
C ASP A 57 -10.90 -0.42 2.27
N THR A 58 -11.97 -1.14 2.51
CA THR A 58 -13.03 -1.36 1.53
C THR A 58 -14.14 -0.30 1.58
N GLN A 59 -14.01 0.72 2.41
CA GLN A 59 -15.04 1.77 2.56
C GLN A 59 -14.45 3.09 3.05
N VAL A 60 -13.78 3.83 2.16
CA VAL A 60 -13.26 5.16 2.48
C VAL A 60 -14.11 6.28 1.89
N HIS A 61 -14.00 7.47 2.47
CA HIS A 61 -14.72 8.67 2.06
C HIS A 61 -13.78 9.87 2.01
N PHE A 62 -12.93 9.95 0.97
CA PHE A 62 -11.96 11.05 0.83
C PHE A 62 -12.57 12.37 0.40
N ARG A 63 -13.85 12.40 0.05
CA ARG A 63 -14.60 13.65 -0.18
C ARG A 63 -14.19 14.46 -1.41
N GLU A 64 -13.28 13.99 -2.23
CA GLU A 64 -12.92 14.59 -3.50
C GLU A 64 -13.54 13.81 -4.66
N PRO A 65 -14.18 14.51 -5.63
CA PRO A 65 -14.28 15.96 -5.83
C PRO A 65 -15.31 16.64 -4.93
N GLY A 66 -15.18 17.98 -4.82
CA GLY A 66 -16.21 18.91 -4.37
C GLY A 66 -16.36 19.12 -2.87
N LEU A 67 -15.75 18.31 -2.03
CA LEU A 67 -15.81 18.42 -0.57
C LEU A 67 -14.40 18.42 0.05
N THR A 68 -13.40 18.90 -0.68
CA THR A 68 -11.98 18.89 -0.31
C THR A 68 -11.66 19.68 0.96
N HIS A 69 -12.56 20.57 1.40
CA HIS A 69 -12.45 21.24 2.70
C HIS A 69 -12.58 20.28 3.90
N LYS A 70 -13.07 19.06 3.67
CA LYS A 70 -13.15 18.00 4.69
C LYS A 70 -11.93 17.09 4.60
N GLU A 71 -11.59 16.64 3.40
CA GLU A 71 -10.46 15.82 3.07
C GLU A 71 -10.28 15.74 1.55
N ASP A 72 -9.06 15.72 1.07
CA ASP A 72 -8.72 15.42 -0.31
C ASP A 72 -8.05 14.04 -0.42
N ILE A 73 -7.94 13.52 -1.64
CA ILE A 73 -7.36 12.20 -1.88
C ILE A 73 -5.87 12.17 -1.51
N PHE A 74 -5.14 13.26 -1.74
CA PHE A 74 -3.71 13.32 -1.43
C PHE A 74 -3.44 13.13 0.07
N HIS A 75 -4.09 13.92 0.92
CA HIS A 75 -3.89 13.85 2.36
C HIS A 75 -4.49 12.56 2.95
N GLY A 76 -5.67 12.15 2.48
CA GLY A 76 -6.29 10.91 2.90
C GLY A 76 -5.46 9.68 2.57
N THR A 77 -4.92 9.57 1.35
CA THR A 77 -4.05 8.46 0.96
C THR A 77 -2.71 8.48 1.67
N MET A 78 -2.16 9.66 1.95
CA MET A 78 -0.94 9.80 2.74
C MET A 78 -1.14 9.26 4.17
N GLY A 79 -2.27 9.63 4.81
CA GLY A 79 -2.64 9.09 6.11
C GLY A 79 -2.86 7.57 6.08
N ALA A 80 -3.52 7.06 5.04
CA ALA A 80 -3.75 5.64 4.83
C ALA A 80 -2.43 4.86 4.74
N VAL A 81 -1.48 5.31 3.91
CA VAL A 81 -0.17 4.67 3.77
C VAL A 81 0.63 4.69 5.07
N LEU A 82 0.62 5.80 5.81
CA LEU A 82 1.27 5.89 7.13
C LEU A 82 0.66 4.93 8.15
N GLY A 83 -0.63 4.61 8.01
CA GLY A 83 -1.33 3.60 8.81
C GLY A 83 -1.18 2.16 8.31
N GLY A 84 -0.46 1.93 7.19
CA GLY A 84 -0.27 0.59 6.62
C GLY A 84 -1.39 0.14 5.68
N VAL A 85 -2.30 1.03 5.30
CA VAL A 85 -3.33 0.77 4.26
C VAL A 85 -2.69 1.00 2.89
N THR A 86 -2.71 -0.02 2.03
CA THR A 86 -2.07 0.02 0.70
C THR A 86 -3.04 -0.05 -0.47
N SER A 87 -4.30 -0.32 -0.17
CA SER A 87 -5.39 -0.35 -1.16
C SER A 87 -6.67 0.18 -0.54
N ILE A 88 -7.46 0.89 -1.32
CA ILE A 88 -8.70 1.50 -0.86
C ILE A 88 -9.82 1.32 -1.89
N PHE A 89 -11.05 1.26 -1.42
CA PHE A 89 -12.26 1.39 -2.22
C PHE A 89 -13.00 2.67 -1.79
N GLU A 90 -12.92 3.68 -2.67
CA GLU A 90 -13.57 4.97 -2.43
C GLU A 90 -15.08 4.87 -2.64
N MET A 91 -15.84 5.45 -1.72
CA MET A 91 -17.30 5.54 -1.83
C MET A 91 -17.70 6.71 -2.74
N PRO A 92 -18.75 6.53 -3.58
CA PRO A 92 -19.11 7.49 -4.64
C PRO A 92 -19.86 8.73 -4.13
N ASN A 93 -19.90 8.99 -2.84
CA ASN A 93 -20.65 10.11 -2.24
C ASN A 93 -19.86 11.44 -2.24
N THR A 94 -19.29 11.74 -3.36
CA THR A 94 -18.57 12.98 -3.69
C THR A 94 -19.51 14.05 -4.24
N LYS A 95 -19.00 15.21 -4.66
CA LYS A 95 -19.83 16.29 -5.23
C LYS A 95 -19.16 16.83 -6.51
N PRO A 96 -19.65 16.47 -7.73
CA PRO A 96 -20.80 15.58 -7.99
C PRO A 96 -20.54 14.13 -7.53
N PRO A 97 -21.61 13.33 -7.33
CA PRO A 97 -21.45 11.91 -7.00
C PRO A 97 -20.72 11.16 -8.13
N THR A 98 -19.72 10.34 -7.79
CA THR A 98 -18.93 9.56 -8.76
C THR A 98 -19.66 8.25 -9.10
N THR A 99 -20.81 8.35 -9.79
CA THR A 99 -21.71 7.22 -10.04
C THR A 99 -21.74 6.75 -11.50
N ASN A 100 -20.95 7.35 -12.36
CA ASN A 100 -20.88 7.00 -13.79
C ASN A 100 -19.46 7.16 -14.32
N LEU A 101 -19.22 6.62 -15.51
CA LEU A 101 -17.90 6.62 -16.14
C LEU A 101 -17.35 8.04 -16.37
N LYS A 102 -18.21 9.01 -16.72
CA LYS A 102 -17.77 10.39 -16.95
C LYS A 102 -17.20 11.00 -15.67
N GLU A 103 -17.88 10.84 -14.55
CA GLU A 103 -17.43 11.38 -13.26
C GLU A 103 -16.17 10.66 -12.76
N LEU A 104 -16.08 9.35 -12.99
CA LEU A 104 -14.87 8.59 -12.67
C LEU A 104 -13.67 9.05 -13.52
N THR A 105 -13.88 9.32 -14.82
CA THR A 105 -12.84 9.85 -15.70
C THR A 105 -12.39 11.23 -15.26
N ASN A 106 -13.33 12.11 -14.90
CA ASN A 106 -13.02 13.44 -14.38
C ASN A 106 -12.18 13.35 -13.11
N LEU A 107 -12.55 12.47 -12.18
CA LEU A 107 -11.78 12.26 -10.94
C LEU A 107 -10.37 11.76 -11.24
N SER A 108 -10.21 10.81 -12.16
CA SER A 108 -8.89 10.28 -12.53
C SER A 108 -7.97 11.35 -13.13
N LEU A 109 -8.53 12.35 -13.83
CA LEU A 109 -7.76 13.45 -14.44
C LEU A 109 -7.25 14.48 -13.43
N ILE A 110 -7.84 14.57 -12.24
CA ILE A 110 -7.40 15.49 -11.18
C ILE A 110 -6.00 15.11 -10.68
N HIS A 111 -5.64 13.83 -10.76
CA HIS A 111 -4.42 13.24 -10.17
C HIS A 111 -3.38 12.79 -11.20
N ILE A 112 -3.53 13.18 -12.45
CA ILE A 112 -2.54 12.88 -13.51
C ILE A 112 -1.44 13.93 -13.59
#